data_d905a3bca2061383b447cff821c41e5d
#
_entry.id   d905a3bca2061383b447cff821c41e5d
#
_cell.length_a   1.000
_cell.length_b   1.000
_cell.length_c   1.000
_cell.angle_alpha   90.00
_cell.angle_beta   90.00
_cell.angle_gamma   90.00
#
_symmetry.space_group_name_H-M   'P 1'
#
loop_
_entity.id
_entity.type
_entity.pdbx_description
1 polymer ?
#
loop_
_entity_poly.entity_id
_entity_poly.type
_entity_poly.pdbx_seq_one_letter_code
_entity_poly.pdbx_strand_id
1 'polypeptide(L)'
;ICGQLSKGYRQRVGLAQALIHDPPVLVLDEPTIGLDPRQIHEIRGLIHHLAGNRTVVLSTHILPEVSQICDKVVIIADGRVVLEEYLKKLPVGTSLEDIFLTAITKEHHEDGATAEEKLEEVGAGHT
;
A
#
# COMPACT_ATOMS: atom_id res chain seq x y z
N ILE A 1 -10.31 14.48 -25.28
CA ILE A 1 -11.35 13.45 -25.29
C ILE A 1 -11.40 12.68 -23.96
N CYS A 2 -10.28 12.27 -23.39
CA CYS A 2 -10.27 11.63 -22.07
C CYS A 2 -10.77 12.53 -20.94
N GLY A 3 -10.69 13.84 -21.06
CA GLY A 3 -11.21 14.80 -20.10
C GLY A 3 -12.74 14.81 -19.95
N GLN A 4 -13.46 14.23 -20.90
CA GLN A 4 -14.94 14.13 -20.89
C GLN A 4 -15.45 12.80 -20.33
N LEU A 5 -14.56 11.83 -20.05
CA LEU A 5 -14.92 10.52 -19.50
C LEU A 5 -15.09 10.58 -17.99
N SER A 6 -15.96 9.73 -17.44
CA SER A 6 -16.05 9.53 -15.99
C SER A 6 -14.72 9.03 -15.40
N LYS A 7 -14.52 9.23 -14.10
CA LYS A 7 -13.31 8.72 -13.42
C LYS A 7 -13.13 7.20 -13.60
N GLY A 8 -14.21 6.42 -13.56
CA GLY A 8 -14.16 4.98 -13.77
C GLY A 8 -13.68 4.61 -15.17
N TYR A 9 -14.13 5.30 -16.19
CA TYR A 9 -13.64 5.10 -17.55
C TYR A 9 -12.18 5.48 -17.72
N ARG A 10 -11.74 6.59 -17.10
CA ARG A 10 -10.33 7.00 -17.11
C ARG A 10 -9.43 5.96 -16.46
N GLN A 11 -9.85 5.37 -15.34
CA GLN A 11 -9.12 4.28 -14.70
C GLN A 11 -9.01 3.06 -15.61
N ARG A 12 -10.08 2.67 -16.28
CA ARG A 12 -10.07 1.55 -17.25
C ARG A 12 -9.19 1.82 -18.45
N VAL A 13 -9.19 3.04 -18.99
CA VAL A 13 -8.30 3.43 -20.08
C VAL A 13 -6.83 3.36 -19.65
N GLY A 14 -6.51 3.86 -18.47
CA GLY A 14 -5.16 3.76 -17.90
C GLY A 14 -4.71 2.31 -17.72
N LEU A 15 -5.59 1.45 -17.21
CA LEU A 15 -5.32 0.03 -17.08
C LEU A 15 -5.11 -0.64 -18.46
N ALA A 16 -5.94 -0.32 -19.44
CA ALA A 16 -5.80 -0.84 -20.79
C ALA A 16 -4.47 -0.43 -21.42
N GLN A 17 -4.04 0.81 -21.24
CA GLN A 17 -2.73 1.29 -21.70
C GLN A 17 -1.57 0.49 -21.08
N ALA A 18 -1.64 0.25 -19.77
CA ALA A 18 -0.62 -0.51 -19.06
C ALA A 18 -0.53 -1.97 -19.52
N LEU A 19 -1.63 -2.52 -20.06
CA LEU A 19 -1.74 -3.91 -20.51
C LEU A 19 -1.39 -4.14 -21.98
N ILE A 20 -1.22 -3.11 -22.78
CA ILE A 20 -0.98 -3.23 -24.23
C ILE A 20 0.19 -4.15 -24.56
N HIS A 21 1.25 -4.12 -23.79
CA HIS A 21 2.45 -4.93 -23.99
C HIS A 21 2.45 -6.24 -23.19
N ASP A 22 1.33 -6.62 -22.60
CA ASP A 22 1.15 -7.82 -21.79
C ASP A 22 2.28 -8.02 -20.73
N PRO A 23 2.50 -7.03 -19.83
CA PRO A 23 3.61 -7.06 -18.90
C PRO A 23 3.44 -8.16 -17.85
N PRO A 24 4.52 -8.83 -17.40
CA PRO A 24 4.48 -9.81 -16.32
C PRO A 24 4.24 -9.16 -14.94
N VAL A 25 4.54 -7.88 -14.81
CA VAL A 25 4.33 -7.08 -13.58
C VAL A 25 3.54 -5.83 -13.94
N LEU A 26 2.47 -5.60 -13.20
CA LEU A 26 1.61 -4.42 -13.34
C LEU A 26 1.67 -3.62 -12.05
N VAL A 27 1.98 -2.33 -12.14
CA VAL A 27 2.00 -1.40 -11.00
C VAL A 27 0.84 -0.42 -11.13
N LEU A 28 0.00 -0.36 -10.11
CA LEU A 28 -1.18 0.49 -10.05
C LEU A 28 -1.07 1.43 -8.84
N ASP A 29 -1.16 2.73 -9.10
CA ASP A 29 -1.15 3.74 -8.05
C ASP A 29 -2.58 4.17 -7.74
N GLU A 30 -3.03 3.92 -6.49
CA GLU A 30 -4.36 4.28 -5.98
C GLU A 30 -5.51 3.94 -6.96
N PRO A 31 -5.67 2.69 -7.40
CA PRO A 31 -6.53 2.35 -8.53
C PRO A 31 -8.04 2.59 -8.29
N THR A 32 -8.46 2.73 -7.04
CA THR A 32 -9.88 2.90 -6.66
C THR A 32 -10.22 4.29 -6.16
N ILE A 33 -9.24 5.19 -6.06
CA ILE A 33 -9.47 6.53 -5.51
C ILE A 33 -10.48 7.33 -6.34
N GLY A 34 -11.45 7.94 -5.64
CA GLY A 34 -12.46 8.80 -6.26
C GLY A 34 -13.51 8.07 -7.10
N LEU A 35 -13.57 6.73 -7.03
CA LEU A 35 -14.59 5.91 -7.65
C LEU A 35 -15.78 5.70 -6.69
N ASP A 36 -16.98 5.50 -7.25
CA ASP A 36 -18.13 5.07 -6.48
C ASP A 36 -18.07 3.57 -6.10
N PRO A 37 -18.89 3.08 -5.16
CA PRO A 37 -18.83 1.69 -4.71
C PRO A 37 -18.99 0.65 -5.81
N ARG A 38 -19.80 0.91 -6.83
CA ARG A 38 -19.99 0.00 -7.97
C ARG A 38 -18.73 -0.08 -8.83
N GLN A 39 -18.15 1.08 -9.13
CA GLN A 39 -16.89 1.17 -9.89
C GLN A 39 -15.73 0.52 -9.15
N ILE A 40 -15.65 0.70 -7.83
CA ILE A 40 -14.65 0.04 -6.98
C ILE A 40 -14.79 -1.49 -7.10
N HIS A 41 -16.01 -2.03 -7.01
CA HIS A 41 -16.25 -3.45 -7.14
C HIS A 41 -15.82 -4.00 -8.50
N GLU A 42 -16.11 -3.28 -9.57
CA GLU A 42 -15.71 -3.64 -10.94
C GLU A 42 -14.17 -3.63 -11.11
N ILE A 43 -13.49 -2.60 -10.60
CA ILE A 43 -12.02 -2.51 -10.65
C ILE A 43 -11.36 -3.62 -9.82
N ARG A 44 -11.88 -3.94 -8.64
CA ARG A 44 -11.40 -5.07 -7.83
C ARG A 44 -11.50 -6.40 -8.59
N GLY A 45 -12.63 -6.66 -9.20
CA GLY A 45 -12.84 -7.87 -10.01
C GLY A 45 -11.83 -7.95 -11.17
N LEU A 46 -11.55 -6.83 -11.83
CA LEU A 46 -10.56 -6.74 -12.89
C LEU A 46 -9.14 -7.00 -12.37
N ILE A 47 -8.75 -6.42 -11.25
CA ILE A 47 -7.44 -6.63 -10.61
C ILE A 47 -7.26 -8.10 -10.24
N HIS A 48 -8.26 -8.75 -9.64
CA HIS A 48 -8.22 -10.17 -9.33
C HIS A 48 -8.02 -11.04 -10.57
N HIS A 49 -8.72 -10.72 -11.65
CA HIS A 49 -8.57 -11.44 -12.92
C HIS A 49 -7.14 -11.28 -13.48
N LEU A 50 -6.61 -10.08 -13.45
CA LEU A 50 -5.26 -9.79 -13.92
C LEU A 50 -4.17 -10.48 -13.08
N ALA A 51 -4.37 -10.55 -11.77
CA ALA A 51 -3.43 -11.19 -10.84
C ALA A 51 -3.33 -12.71 -11.05
N GLY A 52 -4.26 -13.34 -11.76
CA GLY A 52 -4.20 -14.76 -12.10
C GLY A 52 -3.00 -15.17 -12.95
N ASN A 53 -2.51 -14.27 -13.79
CA ASN A 53 -1.44 -14.55 -14.78
C ASN A 53 -0.20 -13.69 -14.60
N ARG A 54 -0.20 -12.74 -13.66
CA ARG A 54 0.88 -11.78 -13.48
C ARG A 54 0.98 -11.30 -12.05
N THR A 55 2.08 -10.65 -11.71
CA THR A 55 2.21 -9.95 -10.44
C THR A 55 1.58 -8.58 -10.54
N VAL A 56 0.66 -8.27 -9.65
CA VAL A 56 0.06 -6.94 -9.52
C VAL A 56 0.55 -6.30 -8.22
N VAL A 57 1.17 -5.15 -8.35
CA VAL A 57 1.56 -4.30 -7.21
C VAL A 57 0.65 -3.08 -7.21
N LEU A 58 -0.03 -2.83 -6.12
CA LEU A 58 -0.88 -1.64 -6.01
C LEU A 58 -0.52 -0.83 -4.77
N SER A 59 -0.54 0.48 -4.90
CA SER A 59 -0.50 1.40 -3.76
C SER A 59 -1.92 1.78 -3.36
N THR A 60 -2.18 1.86 -2.07
CA THR A 60 -3.44 2.37 -1.52
C THR A 60 -3.25 2.80 -0.07
N HIS A 61 -4.04 3.78 0.37
CA HIS A 61 -4.16 4.16 1.77
C HIS A 61 -5.46 3.64 2.39
N ILE A 62 -6.26 2.89 1.62
CA ILE A 62 -7.55 2.36 2.04
C ILE A 62 -7.38 0.91 2.53
N LEU A 63 -7.09 0.76 3.82
CA LEU A 63 -6.75 -0.53 4.43
C LEU A 63 -7.80 -1.64 4.22
N PRO A 64 -9.13 -1.39 4.29
CA PRO A 64 -10.12 -2.41 3.97
C PRO A 64 -10.02 -2.99 2.56
N GLU A 65 -9.51 -2.23 1.59
CA GLU A 65 -9.30 -2.73 0.23
C GLU A 65 -8.16 -3.74 0.15
N VAL A 66 -7.09 -3.51 0.91
CA VAL A 66 -5.94 -4.41 0.99
C VAL A 66 -6.38 -5.82 1.36
N SER A 67 -7.23 -5.95 2.40
CA SER A 67 -7.76 -7.24 2.84
C SER A 67 -8.57 -7.98 1.78
N GLN A 68 -9.18 -7.26 0.85
CA GLN A 68 -10.06 -7.81 -0.17
C GLN A 68 -9.37 -8.12 -1.49
N ILE A 69 -8.26 -7.47 -1.78
CA ILE A 69 -7.59 -7.54 -3.08
C ILE A 69 -6.25 -8.26 -3.01
N CYS A 70 -5.51 -8.08 -1.91
CA CYS A 70 -4.11 -8.45 -1.83
C CYS A 70 -3.88 -9.79 -1.14
N ASP A 71 -2.80 -10.47 -1.51
CA ASP A 71 -2.28 -11.66 -0.82
C ASP A 71 -1.16 -11.28 0.17
N LYS A 72 -0.44 -10.20 -0.15
CA LYS A 72 0.73 -9.73 0.58
C LYS A 72 0.65 -8.23 0.76
N VAL A 73 1.06 -7.75 1.92
CA VAL A 73 1.12 -6.33 2.26
C VAL A 73 2.55 -5.90 2.55
N VAL A 74 2.88 -4.71 2.10
CA VAL A 74 4.12 -3.99 2.45
C VAL A 74 3.72 -2.64 3.00
N ILE A 75 4.07 -2.35 4.25
CA ILE A 75 3.81 -1.06 4.88
C ILE A 75 5.08 -0.23 4.81
N ILE A 76 4.94 0.99 4.30
CA ILE A 76 6.02 1.97 4.18
C ILE A 76 5.69 3.16 5.06
N ALA A 77 6.63 3.54 5.92
CA ALA A 77 6.57 4.75 6.73
C ALA A 77 7.93 5.46 6.69
N ASP A 78 7.92 6.78 6.59
CA ASP A 78 9.13 7.62 6.55
C ASP A 78 10.20 7.15 5.54
N GLY A 79 9.73 6.64 4.39
CA GLY A 79 10.59 6.15 3.32
C GLY A 79 11.22 4.77 3.55
N ARG A 80 10.80 4.06 4.60
CA ARG A 80 11.29 2.73 4.96
C ARG A 80 10.18 1.69 4.93
N VAL A 81 10.54 0.44 4.66
CA VAL A 81 9.63 -0.70 4.81
C VAL A 81 9.59 -1.09 6.29
N VAL A 82 8.44 -0.89 6.93
CA VAL A 82 8.23 -1.19 8.36
C VAL A 82 7.57 -2.55 8.59
N LEU A 83 6.87 -3.07 7.59
CA LEU A 83 6.29 -4.41 7.61
C LEU A 83 6.23 -4.98 6.20
N GLU A 84 6.52 -6.28 6.08
CA GLU A 84 6.29 -7.06 4.88
C GLU A 84 5.77 -8.44 5.28
N GLU A 85 4.51 -8.76 4.96
CA GLU A 85 3.90 -10.02 5.37
C GLU A 85 2.78 -10.48 4.44
N TYR A 86 2.56 -11.79 4.38
CA TYR A 86 1.38 -12.35 3.74
C TYR A 86 0.16 -12.22 4.63
N LEU A 87 -0.97 -11.77 4.07
CA LEU A 87 -2.21 -11.57 4.83
C LEU A 87 -2.69 -12.83 5.56
N LYS A 88 -2.52 -14.01 4.94
CA LYS A 88 -2.86 -15.30 5.55
C LYS A 88 -2.05 -15.67 6.80
N LYS A 89 -0.91 -15.03 7.02
CA LYS A 89 -0.04 -15.25 8.20
C LYS A 89 -0.32 -14.26 9.33
N LEU A 90 -1.14 -13.25 9.07
CA LEU A 90 -1.52 -12.30 10.11
C LEU A 90 -2.40 -12.97 11.16
N PRO A 91 -2.30 -12.56 12.44
CA PRO A 91 -3.10 -13.14 13.51
C PRO A 91 -4.61 -13.02 13.24
N VAL A 92 -5.34 -14.10 13.47
CA VAL A 92 -6.79 -14.12 13.30
C VAL A 92 -7.44 -13.13 14.27
N GLY A 93 -8.32 -12.28 13.76
CA GLY A 93 -9.03 -11.27 14.56
C GLY A 93 -8.29 -9.95 14.75
N THR A 94 -7.08 -9.81 14.20
CA THR A 94 -6.37 -8.52 14.19
C THR A 94 -6.72 -7.75 12.92
N SER A 95 -7.07 -6.47 13.06
CA SER A 95 -7.34 -5.62 11.90
C SER A 95 -6.05 -5.14 11.25
N LEU A 96 -6.07 -4.87 9.94
CA LEU A 96 -4.93 -4.26 9.26
C LEU A 96 -4.62 -2.86 9.79
N GLU A 97 -5.64 -2.14 10.26
CA GLU A 97 -5.50 -0.85 10.91
C GLU A 97 -4.66 -0.95 12.18
N ASP A 98 -4.91 -1.95 13.03
CA ASP A 98 -4.14 -2.17 14.27
C ASP A 98 -2.67 -2.54 13.96
N ILE A 99 -2.48 -3.39 12.95
CA ILE A 99 -1.13 -3.76 12.48
C ILE A 99 -0.38 -2.55 11.95
N PHE A 100 -1.05 -1.74 11.13
CA PHE A 100 -0.50 -0.52 10.57
C PHE A 100 -0.08 0.47 11.67
N LEU A 101 -0.97 0.75 12.63
CA LEU A 101 -0.68 1.63 13.75
C LEU A 101 0.48 1.10 14.62
N THR A 102 0.50 -0.20 14.89
CA THR A 102 1.58 -0.82 15.67
C THR A 102 2.93 -0.73 14.97
N ALA A 103 2.95 -0.97 13.66
CA ALA A 103 4.18 -0.91 12.86
C ALA A 103 4.78 0.50 12.84
N ILE A 104 3.94 1.53 12.65
CA ILE A 104 4.39 2.93 12.65
C ILE A 104 4.86 3.37 14.04
N THR A 105 4.15 2.99 15.10
CA THR A 105 4.48 3.41 16.47
C THR A 105 5.83 2.84 16.93
N LYS A 106 6.16 1.60 16.53
CA LYS A 106 7.46 0.99 16.85
C LYS A 106 8.62 1.75 16.23
N GLU A 107 8.49 2.21 14.99
CA GLU A 107 9.54 2.94 14.31
C GLU A 107 9.82 4.30 14.95
N HIS A 108 8.78 5.03 15.35
CA HIS A 108 8.95 6.30 16.08
C HIS A 108 9.64 6.14 17.46
N HIS A 109 9.51 4.99 18.10
CA HIS A 109 10.23 4.71 19.36
C HIS A 109 11.70 4.37 19.13
N GLU A 110 12.05 3.69 18.05
CA GLU A 110 13.44 3.37 17.72
C GLU A 110 14.22 4.61 17.27
N ASP A 111 13.62 5.49 16.49
CA ASP A 111 14.25 6.75 16.08
C ASP A 111 14.35 7.77 17.24
N GLY A 112 13.43 7.75 18.20
CA GLY A 112 13.49 8.59 19.42
C GLY A 112 14.62 8.17 20.37
N ALA A 113 14.78 6.88 20.59
CA ALA A 113 15.84 6.34 21.47
C ALA A 113 17.25 6.64 20.92
N THR A 114 17.44 6.53 19.60
CA THR A 114 18.74 6.85 18.97
C THR A 114 19.09 8.35 18.99
N ALA A 115 18.10 9.22 19.04
CA ALA A 115 18.32 10.68 19.11
C ALA A 115 18.71 11.13 20.51
N GLU A 116 18.11 10.54 21.55
CA GLU A 116 18.44 10.83 22.95
C GLU A 116 19.82 10.28 23.34
N GLU A 117 20.17 9.07 22.90
CA GLU A 117 21.50 8.48 23.14
C GLU A 117 22.64 9.29 22.51
N LYS A 118 22.42 9.86 21.32
CA LYS A 118 23.41 10.73 20.65
C LYS A 118 23.55 12.11 21.31
N LEU A 119 22.53 12.59 22.00
CA LEU A 119 22.60 13.88 22.73
C LEU A 119 23.34 13.74 24.06
N GLU A 120 23.27 12.59 24.73
CA GLU A 120 24.04 12.32 25.94
C GLU A 120 25.55 12.14 25.68
N GLU A 121 25.94 11.52 24.57
CA GLU A 121 27.36 11.39 24.18
C GLU A 121 28.02 12.73 23.85
N VAL A 122 27.29 13.70 23.31
CA VAL A 122 27.82 15.03 22.99
C VAL A 122 27.93 15.92 24.25
N GLY A 123 27.11 15.65 25.26
CA GLY A 123 27.13 16.41 26.54
C GLY A 123 28.23 16.02 27.50
N ALA A 124 28.84 14.83 27.39
CA ALA A 124 29.85 14.30 28.28
C ALA A 124 31.30 14.66 27.92
N GLY A 125 31.53 15.39 26.85
CA GLY A 125 32.85 15.70 26.28
C GLY A 125 33.46 17.08 26.66
N HIS A 126 32.92 17.82 27.62
CA HIS A 126 33.48 19.12 28.02
C HIS A 126 33.56 19.23 29.55
N THR A 127 34.63 18.70 30.10
CA THR A 127 35.27 19.13 31.37
C THR A 127 36.78 19.02 31.23
#